data_343614aff6fd530c6f880d7199b1c351
#
_entry.id   343614aff6fd530c6f880d7199b1c351
#
_cell.length_a   1.000
_cell.length_b   1.000
_cell.length_c   1.000
_cell.angle_alpha   90.00
_cell.angle_beta   90.00
_cell.angle_gamma   90.00
#
_symmetry.space_group_name_H-M   'P 1'
#
loop_
_entity.id
_entity.type
_entity.pdbx_description
1 polymer ?
#
loop_
_entity_poly.entity_id
_entity_poly.type
_entity_poly.pdbx_seq_one_letter_code
_entity_poly.pdbx_strand_id
1 'polypeptide(L)'
;MKYTKYLAILAAAFMMGSCSDDFLDKEPSENASEDQIKDLLDKDPTAIQAYITGYYKNMFSPEAQQSHDDFGLKAFELATDLMGDDMAYMTSHFFVYDYLLDNRASSYRRTTTYWQELYAVISGANEVISGLKEQADSGDESVEKMLGQSYTIRAYCYFWLINMYQQPYEWNKDKLGIPIYTESETKLNRVPVGEVYAVSYTHLRAHETVLDL
;
A
#
# COMPACT_ATOMS: atom_id res chain seq x y z
N MET A 1 36.10 14.27 -50.09
CA MET A 1 34.75 13.68 -50.16
C MET A 1 34.67 12.15 -50.03
N LYS A 2 35.73 11.36 -50.14
CA LYS A 2 35.62 9.88 -49.93
C LYS A 2 35.59 9.46 -48.43
N TYR A 3 36.26 10.17 -47.57
CA TYR A 3 36.37 9.82 -46.12
C TYR A 3 35.17 10.23 -45.31
N THR A 4 34.38 11.23 -45.70
CA THR A 4 33.15 11.65 -45.01
C THR A 4 32.05 10.57 -45.03
N LYS A 5 32.02 9.75 -46.08
CA LYS A 5 31.05 8.63 -46.16
C LYS A 5 31.39 7.49 -45.17
N TYR A 6 32.67 7.22 -44.99
CA TYR A 6 33.10 6.18 -44.01
C TYR A 6 32.95 6.63 -42.56
N LEU A 7 33.13 7.95 -42.30
CA LEU A 7 32.88 8.52 -40.96
C LEU A 7 31.41 8.48 -40.60
N ALA A 8 30.49 8.72 -41.54
CA ALA A 8 29.06 8.63 -41.35
C ALA A 8 28.57 7.18 -41.06
N ILE A 9 29.16 6.21 -41.77
CA ILE A 9 28.85 4.79 -41.57
C ILE A 9 29.37 4.33 -40.20
N LEU A 10 30.56 4.78 -39.77
CA LEU A 10 31.11 4.46 -38.47
C LEU A 10 30.30 5.07 -37.34
N ALA A 11 29.82 6.30 -37.47
CA ALA A 11 28.96 6.98 -36.54
C ALA A 11 27.56 6.29 -36.41
N ALA A 12 26.99 5.84 -37.54
CA ALA A 12 25.74 5.11 -37.57
C ALA A 12 25.86 3.71 -36.89
N ALA A 13 26.99 3.02 -37.06
CA ALA A 13 27.26 1.74 -36.41
C ALA A 13 27.42 1.90 -34.87
N PHE A 14 27.97 3.02 -34.41
CA PHE A 14 28.07 3.32 -32.96
C PHE A 14 26.72 3.61 -32.31
N MET A 15 25.74 4.14 -33.06
CA MET A 15 24.40 4.44 -32.55
C MET A 15 23.49 3.20 -32.44
N MET A 16 23.82 2.09 -33.13
CA MET A 16 23.02 0.86 -33.06
C MET A 16 23.42 -0.07 -31.92
N GLY A 17 24.48 0.22 -31.18
CA GLY A 17 24.92 -0.55 -30.03
C GLY A 17 24.41 -0.05 -28.68
N SER A 18 23.55 0.99 -28.65
CA SER A 18 23.21 1.71 -27.41
C SER A 18 21.90 1.29 -26.74
N CYS A 19 21.24 0.25 -27.21
CA CYS A 19 20.08 -0.31 -26.51
C CYS A 19 20.42 -1.75 -26.11
N SER A 20 21.05 -1.93 -24.95
CA SER A 20 20.97 -3.22 -24.29
C SER A 20 19.63 -3.28 -23.57
N ASP A 21 18.86 -4.34 -23.75
CA ASP A 21 17.57 -4.58 -23.10
C ASP A 21 17.73 -4.55 -21.56
N ASP A 22 18.92 -4.88 -21.03
CA ASP A 22 19.29 -4.81 -19.61
C ASP A 22 19.13 -3.40 -18.96
N PHE A 23 19.08 -2.32 -19.75
CA PHE A 23 18.89 -0.98 -19.19
C PHE A 23 17.42 -0.72 -18.81
N LEU A 24 16.48 -1.40 -19.45
CA LEU A 24 15.04 -1.29 -19.19
C LEU A 24 14.55 -2.34 -18.17
N ASP A 25 15.30 -3.39 -17.95
CA ASP A 25 15.02 -4.47 -16.99
C ASP A 25 15.54 -4.13 -15.58
N LYS A 26 15.32 -2.92 -15.12
CA LYS A 26 15.56 -2.58 -13.73
C LYS A 26 14.34 -2.95 -12.90
N GLU A 27 14.52 -3.91 -12.01
CA GLU A 27 13.55 -4.17 -10.95
C GLU A 27 13.28 -2.88 -10.15
N PRO A 28 12.03 -2.63 -9.72
CA PRO A 28 11.69 -1.48 -8.90
C PRO A 28 12.57 -1.46 -7.65
N SER A 29 13.30 -0.37 -7.42
CA SER A 29 14.21 -0.27 -6.26
C SER A 29 13.51 0.11 -4.96
N GLU A 30 12.22 0.46 -5.01
CA GLU A 30 11.47 0.97 -3.88
C GLU A 30 10.70 -0.13 -3.12
N ASN A 31 10.32 -1.22 -3.81
CA ASN A 31 9.66 -2.37 -3.21
C ASN A 31 10.39 -3.65 -3.63
N ALA A 32 10.53 -4.60 -2.72
CA ALA A 32 11.07 -5.91 -3.07
C ALA A 32 10.07 -6.69 -3.92
N SER A 33 10.53 -7.34 -5.01
CA SER A 33 9.71 -8.25 -5.80
C SER A 33 9.42 -9.55 -5.04
N GLU A 34 8.40 -10.32 -5.48
CA GLU A 34 8.11 -11.64 -4.90
C GLU A 34 9.34 -12.56 -4.89
N ASP A 35 10.13 -12.55 -5.96
CA ASP A 35 11.35 -13.35 -6.07
C ASP A 35 12.43 -12.88 -5.09
N GLN A 36 12.55 -11.56 -4.87
CA GLN A 36 13.47 -11.00 -3.87
C GLN A 36 13.04 -11.37 -2.45
N ILE A 37 11.74 -11.36 -2.16
CA ILE A 37 11.20 -11.79 -0.87
C ILE A 37 11.47 -13.29 -0.65
N LYS A 38 11.25 -14.14 -1.66
CA LYS A 38 11.58 -15.56 -1.60
C LYS A 38 13.07 -15.80 -1.37
N ASP A 39 13.95 -15.10 -2.09
CA ASP A 39 15.41 -15.20 -1.93
C ASP A 39 15.88 -14.72 -0.53
N LEU A 40 15.22 -13.71 0.02
CA LEU A 40 15.45 -13.26 1.39
C LEU A 40 15.03 -14.31 2.43
N LEU A 41 13.85 -14.94 2.23
CA LEU A 41 13.36 -16.02 3.10
C LEU A 41 14.30 -17.20 3.16
N ASP A 42 14.82 -17.61 2.00
CA ASP A 42 15.73 -18.74 1.90
C ASP A 42 17.08 -18.45 2.58
N LYS A 43 17.52 -17.18 2.59
CA LYS A 43 18.80 -16.77 3.16
C LYS A 43 18.71 -16.32 4.61
N ASP A 44 17.69 -15.57 4.96
CA ASP A 44 17.48 -15.02 6.30
C ASP A 44 16.00 -14.70 6.54
N PRO A 45 15.23 -15.64 7.12
CA PRO A 45 13.83 -15.42 7.44
C PRO A 45 13.58 -14.19 8.32
N THR A 46 14.58 -13.75 9.10
CA THR A 46 14.43 -12.57 9.97
C THR A 46 14.43 -11.25 9.20
N ALA A 47 14.98 -11.23 7.98
CA ALA A 47 14.98 -10.05 7.12
C ALA A 47 13.56 -9.59 6.73
N ILE A 48 12.61 -10.52 6.62
CA ILE A 48 11.21 -10.19 6.35
C ILE A 48 10.57 -9.41 7.49
N GLN A 49 10.95 -9.67 8.73
CA GLN A 49 10.46 -8.87 9.86
C GLN A 49 10.87 -7.39 9.72
N ALA A 50 12.06 -7.12 9.18
CA ALA A 50 12.48 -5.75 8.88
C ALA A 50 11.61 -5.11 7.79
N TYR A 51 11.20 -5.88 6.79
CA TYR A 51 10.31 -5.43 5.72
C TYR A 51 8.91 -5.09 6.26
N ILE A 52 8.33 -5.96 7.09
CA ILE A 52 7.06 -5.70 7.79
C ILE A 52 7.16 -4.45 8.67
N THR A 53 8.27 -4.30 9.40
CA THR A 53 8.54 -3.12 10.22
C THR A 53 8.57 -1.84 9.36
N GLY A 54 9.02 -1.93 8.12
CA GLY A 54 8.99 -0.86 7.14
C GLY A 54 7.58 -0.34 6.87
N TYR A 55 6.58 -1.21 6.76
CA TYR A 55 5.19 -0.79 6.57
C TYR A 55 4.67 0.01 7.74
N TYR A 56 4.91 -0.47 8.97
CA TYR A 56 4.54 0.28 10.17
C TYR A 56 5.24 1.64 10.21
N LYS A 57 6.50 1.70 9.82
CA LYS A 57 7.23 2.97 9.73
C LYS A 57 6.58 3.91 8.72
N ASN A 58 6.22 3.42 7.55
CA ASN A 58 5.57 4.24 6.51
C ASN A 58 4.23 4.82 6.99
N MET A 59 3.47 4.08 7.81
CA MET A 59 2.23 4.60 8.42
C MET A 59 2.45 5.81 9.35
N PHE A 60 3.66 6.05 9.82
CA PHE A 60 4.00 7.15 10.73
C PHE A 60 4.93 8.19 10.10
N SER A 61 5.28 8.03 8.84
CA SER A 61 6.17 8.95 8.14
C SER A 61 5.38 9.97 7.32
N PRO A 62 5.88 11.20 7.17
CA PRO A 62 5.33 12.14 6.20
C PRO A 62 5.52 11.56 4.79
N GLU A 63 4.43 11.42 4.08
CA GLU A 63 4.44 10.80 2.75
C GLU A 63 4.46 11.83 1.60
N ALA A 64 4.01 11.42 0.44
CA ALA A 64 4.22 12.01 -0.88
C ALA A 64 4.16 13.54 -1.01
N GLN A 65 3.56 14.24 -0.08
CA GLN A 65 3.44 15.71 -0.16
C GLN A 65 4.13 16.45 0.98
N GLN A 66 4.66 15.74 1.98
CA GLN A 66 5.48 16.28 3.07
C GLN A 66 4.97 17.62 3.65
N SER A 67 3.66 17.71 3.86
CA SER A 67 3.02 18.92 4.35
C SER A 67 2.70 18.80 5.84
N HIS A 68 2.40 19.93 6.48
CA HIS A 68 2.16 20.00 7.92
C HIS A 68 1.00 19.16 8.43
N ASP A 69 0.11 18.70 7.56
CA ASP A 69 -1.07 17.91 7.84
C ASP A 69 -1.01 16.51 7.19
N ASP A 70 0.19 16.08 6.79
CA ASP A 70 0.47 14.85 6.11
C ASP A 70 1.67 14.16 6.80
N PHE A 71 1.40 13.57 7.96
CA PHE A 71 2.36 12.87 8.79
C PHE A 71 1.87 11.45 9.16
N GLY A 72 1.31 10.78 8.16
CA GLY A 72 0.88 9.40 8.22
C GLY A 72 -0.40 9.18 9.05
N LEU A 73 -0.54 7.99 9.62
CA LEU A 73 -1.74 7.56 10.33
C LEU A 73 -2.21 8.55 11.40
N LYS A 74 -1.28 9.20 12.12
CA LYS A 74 -1.64 10.19 13.14
C LYS A 74 -2.36 11.42 12.56
N ALA A 75 -2.02 11.81 11.34
CA ALA A 75 -2.75 12.87 10.64
C ALA A 75 -4.18 12.43 10.29
N PHE A 76 -4.37 11.15 9.94
CA PHE A 76 -5.71 10.59 9.67
C PHE A 76 -6.58 10.58 10.92
N GLU A 77 -6.04 10.08 12.03
CA GLU A 77 -6.73 10.06 13.31
C GLU A 77 -7.13 11.48 13.75
N LEU A 78 -6.21 12.42 13.69
CA LEU A 78 -6.48 13.82 14.04
C LEU A 78 -7.53 14.46 13.11
N ALA A 79 -7.47 14.18 11.82
CA ALA A 79 -8.47 14.68 10.87
C ALA A 79 -9.86 14.10 11.14
N THR A 80 -9.96 12.80 11.46
CA THR A 80 -11.24 12.15 11.79
C THR A 80 -11.81 12.64 13.12
N ASP A 81 -10.97 12.87 14.14
CA ASP A 81 -11.39 13.44 15.41
C ASP A 81 -11.96 14.85 15.23
N LEU A 82 -11.34 15.66 14.35
CA LEU A 82 -11.80 17.01 14.01
C LEU A 82 -13.11 17.04 13.20
N MET A 83 -13.45 15.95 12.51
CA MET A 83 -14.74 15.82 11.81
C MET A 83 -15.90 15.49 12.74
N GLY A 84 -15.59 15.05 13.97
CA GLY A 84 -16.55 14.78 15.02
C GLY A 84 -16.82 15.98 15.93
N ASP A 85 -17.62 15.76 16.95
CA ASP A 85 -17.96 16.78 17.95
C ASP A 85 -16.98 16.83 19.14
N ASP A 86 -15.99 15.96 19.17
CA ASP A 86 -15.10 15.76 20.31
C ASP A 86 -13.93 16.75 20.36
N MET A 87 -13.61 17.40 19.23
CA MET A 87 -12.51 18.36 19.13
C MET A 87 -12.94 19.72 18.61
N ALA A 88 -12.39 20.79 19.22
CA ALA A 88 -12.57 22.16 18.76
C ALA A 88 -11.34 22.64 18.00
N TYR A 89 -11.55 23.25 16.84
CA TYR A 89 -10.50 23.85 16.03
C TYR A 89 -10.28 25.31 16.42
N MET A 90 -9.12 25.62 16.98
CA MET A 90 -8.85 26.93 17.59
C MET A 90 -7.92 27.84 16.78
N THR A 91 -7.23 27.32 15.77
CA THR A 91 -6.19 28.02 15.02
C THR A 91 -6.29 27.76 13.51
N SER A 92 -6.03 28.76 12.68
CA SER A 92 -6.02 28.58 11.22
C SER A 92 -4.85 27.68 10.80
N HIS A 93 -5.18 26.48 10.32
CA HIS A 93 -4.24 25.47 9.82
C HIS A 93 -4.92 24.61 8.73
N PHE A 94 -4.19 23.76 8.03
CA PHE A 94 -4.74 22.89 6.98
C PHE A 94 -5.86 21.95 7.45
N PHE A 95 -5.86 21.56 8.71
CA PHE A 95 -6.94 20.77 9.31
C PHE A 95 -8.30 21.51 9.42
N VAL A 96 -8.35 22.80 9.10
CA VAL A 96 -9.62 23.54 9.04
C VAL A 96 -10.60 22.92 8.05
N TYR A 97 -10.11 22.35 6.95
CA TYR A 97 -10.94 21.69 5.94
C TYR A 97 -11.58 20.40 6.46
N ASP A 98 -10.91 19.69 7.36
CA ASP A 98 -11.45 18.52 8.03
C ASP A 98 -12.53 18.92 9.03
N TYR A 99 -12.25 19.92 9.85
CA TYR A 99 -13.21 20.48 10.82
C TYR A 99 -14.49 21.05 10.17
N LEU A 100 -14.35 21.74 9.05
CA LEU A 100 -15.48 22.29 8.30
C LEU A 100 -16.17 21.27 7.36
N LEU A 101 -15.68 20.05 7.27
CA LEU A 101 -16.11 19.03 6.32
C LEU A 101 -16.04 19.51 4.87
N ASP A 102 -15.06 20.35 4.55
CA ASP A 102 -14.88 20.96 3.23
C ASP A 102 -13.82 20.20 2.39
N ASN A 103 -13.72 20.53 1.12
CA ASN A 103 -12.70 19.97 0.20
C ASN A 103 -12.73 18.43 0.10
N ARG A 104 -13.92 17.83 -0.05
CA ARG A 104 -14.14 16.38 -0.08
C ARG A 104 -14.16 15.76 -1.49
N ALA A 105 -14.02 16.56 -2.53
CA ALA A 105 -13.97 16.02 -3.90
C ALA A 105 -12.69 15.20 -4.12
N SER A 106 -12.76 14.23 -5.05
CA SER A 106 -11.65 13.30 -5.36
C SER A 106 -10.38 14.00 -5.86
N SER A 107 -10.47 15.25 -6.31
CA SER A 107 -9.34 16.06 -6.76
C SER A 107 -8.59 16.77 -5.63
N TYR A 108 -9.13 16.77 -4.42
CA TYR A 108 -8.46 17.42 -3.29
C TYR A 108 -7.40 16.52 -2.67
N ARG A 109 -6.31 17.14 -2.26
CA ARG A 109 -5.13 16.48 -1.72
C ARG A 109 -5.46 15.52 -0.58
N ARG A 110 -6.23 15.93 0.41
CA ARG A 110 -6.59 15.09 1.57
C ARG A 110 -7.25 13.78 1.14
N THR A 111 -8.22 13.85 0.24
CA THR A 111 -8.93 12.68 -0.27
C THR A 111 -7.97 11.75 -1.03
N THR A 112 -7.07 12.31 -1.82
CA THR A 112 -6.11 11.53 -2.62
C THR A 112 -5.03 10.89 -1.75
N THR A 113 -4.47 11.64 -0.78
CA THR A 113 -3.38 11.17 0.08
C THR A 113 -3.79 9.93 0.87
N TYR A 114 -4.91 9.96 1.58
CA TYR A 114 -5.37 8.81 2.36
C TYR A 114 -5.60 7.56 1.51
N TRP A 115 -6.16 7.74 0.33
CA TRP A 115 -6.34 6.65 -0.62
C TRP A 115 -5.02 6.03 -1.03
N GLN A 116 -4.07 6.86 -1.46
CA GLN A 116 -2.77 6.40 -1.96
C GLN A 116 -1.93 5.73 -0.88
N GLU A 117 -1.85 6.32 0.31
CA GLU A 117 -1.06 5.80 1.41
C GLU A 117 -1.58 4.45 1.91
N LEU A 118 -2.90 4.33 2.12
CA LEU A 118 -3.48 3.07 2.59
C LEU A 118 -3.35 1.96 1.54
N TYR A 119 -3.51 2.26 0.25
CA TYR A 119 -3.29 1.27 -0.80
C TYR A 119 -1.81 0.92 -1.01
N ALA A 120 -0.88 1.83 -0.76
CA ALA A 120 0.55 1.51 -0.76
C ALA A 120 0.90 0.49 0.33
N VAL A 121 0.35 0.66 1.54
CA VAL A 121 0.51 -0.31 2.63
C VAL A 121 -0.13 -1.66 2.28
N ILE A 122 -1.32 -1.66 1.66
CA ILE A 122 -1.99 -2.89 1.19
C ILE A 122 -1.12 -3.62 0.15
N SER A 123 -0.55 -2.88 -0.80
CA SER A 123 0.33 -3.46 -1.83
C SER A 123 1.52 -4.17 -1.19
N GLY A 124 2.21 -3.49 -0.30
CA GLY A 124 3.34 -4.09 0.40
C GLY A 124 2.95 -5.29 1.27
N ALA A 125 1.82 -5.25 1.96
CA ALA A 125 1.31 -6.42 2.71
C ALA A 125 1.02 -7.60 1.77
N ASN A 126 0.47 -7.35 0.58
CA ASN A 126 0.23 -8.39 -0.42
C ASN A 126 1.52 -9.03 -0.93
N GLU A 127 2.59 -8.27 -1.11
CA GLU A 127 3.90 -8.79 -1.51
C GLU A 127 4.45 -9.78 -0.46
N VAL A 128 4.37 -9.44 0.82
CA VAL A 128 4.79 -10.37 1.90
C VAL A 128 3.89 -11.61 1.93
N ILE A 129 2.57 -11.45 1.87
CA ILE A 129 1.63 -12.57 1.87
C ILE A 129 1.92 -13.51 0.69
N SER A 130 2.13 -12.97 -0.51
CA SER A 130 2.43 -13.76 -1.71
C SER A 130 3.76 -14.50 -1.56
N GLY A 131 4.80 -13.83 -1.08
CA GLY A 131 6.12 -14.44 -0.85
C GLY A 131 6.13 -15.55 0.20
N LEU A 132 5.27 -15.46 1.22
CA LEU A 132 5.18 -16.45 2.31
C LEU A 132 4.15 -17.56 2.05
N LYS A 133 3.32 -17.44 1.02
CA LYS A 133 2.17 -18.32 0.77
C LYS A 133 2.55 -19.81 0.69
N GLU A 134 3.66 -20.13 0.04
CA GLU A 134 4.11 -21.52 -0.11
C GLU A 134 4.62 -22.11 1.21
N GLN A 135 4.95 -21.29 2.18
CA GLN A 135 5.45 -21.67 3.50
C GLN A 135 4.38 -21.59 4.59
N ALA A 136 3.17 -21.15 4.26
CA ALA A 136 2.08 -20.94 5.21
C ALA A 136 1.74 -22.20 6.03
N ASP A 137 1.87 -23.38 5.41
CA ASP A 137 1.59 -24.68 6.05
C ASP A 137 2.85 -25.37 6.61
N SER A 138 3.96 -24.67 6.70
CA SER A 138 5.24 -25.25 7.16
C SER A 138 5.27 -25.57 8.66
N GLY A 139 4.38 -24.95 9.45
CA GLY A 139 4.42 -24.99 10.91
C GLY A 139 5.55 -24.15 11.50
N ASP A 140 6.17 -23.26 10.73
CA ASP A 140 7.15 -22.30 11.22
C ASP A 140 6.43 -21.11 11.87
N GLU A 141 6.52 -21.00 13.19
CA GLU A 141 5.91 -19.95 14.00
C GLU A 141 6.30 -18.54 13.50
N SER A 142 7.50 -18.39 12.99
CA SER A 142 8.00 -17.12 12.44
C SER A 142 7.23 -16.72 11.18
N VAL A 143 7.00 -17.67 10.27
CA VAL A 143 6.22 -17.48 9.04
C VAL A 143 4.77 -17.16 9.36
N GLU A 144 4.16 -17.93 10.25
CA GLU A 144 2.78 -17.72 10.69
C GLU A 144 2.58 -16.33 11.30
N LYS A 145 3.51 -15.90 12.16
CA LYS A 145 3.48 -14.57 12.77
C LYS A 145 3.59 -13.47 11.72
N MET A 146 4.48 -13.60 10.74
CA MET A 146 4.65 -12.60 9.67
C MET A 146 3.42 -12.53 8.77
N LEU A 147 2.82 -13.65 8.43
CA LEU A 147 1.54 -13.69 7.70
C LEU A 147 0.43 -13.03 8.50
N GLY A 148 0.29 -13.37 9.78
CA GLY A 148 -0.70 -12.77 10.67
C GLY A 148 -0.58 -11.25 10.76
N GLN A 149 0.64 -10.73 10.89
CA GLN A 149 0.91 -9.29 10.89
C GLN A 149 0.50 -8.64 9.56
N SER A 150 0.84 -9.26 8.42
CA SER A 150 0.52 -8.74 7.09
C SER A 150 -0.98 -8.77 6.80
N TYR A 151 -1.69 -9.82 7.20
CA TYR A 151 -3.15 -9.87 7.11
C TYR A 151 -3.82 -8.81 7.99
N THR A 152 -3.32 -8.62 9.21
CA THR A 152 -3.87 -7.63 10.15
C THR A 152 -3.73 -6.21 9.63
N ILE A 153 -2.54 -5.83 9.14
CA ILE A 153 -2.30 -4.48 8.61
C ILE A 153 -3.14 -4.22 7.35
N ARG A 154 -3.28 -5.23 6.47
CA ARG A 154 -4.14 -5.15 5.29
C ARG A 154 -5.61 -4.95 5.66
N ALA A 155 -6.12 -5.72 6.62
CA ALA A 155 -7.49 -5.59 7.12
C ALA A 155 -7.74 -4.20 7.74
N TYR A 156 -6.78 -3.70 8.51
CA TYR A 156 -6.82 -2.37 9.09
C TYR A 156 -6.89 -1.26 8.03
N CYS A 157 -6.08 -1.36 6.97
CA CYS A 157 -6.13 -0.39 5.86
C CYS A 157 -7.47 -0.43 5.12
N TYR A 158 -8.04 -1.61 4.86
CA TYR A 158 -9.38 -1.73 4.27
C TYR A 158 -10.47 -1.17 5.17
N PHE A 159 -10.37 -1.36 6.48
CA PHE A 159 -11.30 -0.77 7.44
C PHE A 159 -11.30 0.76 7.35
N TRP A 160 -10.12 1.39 7.34
CA TRP A 160 -10.02 2.84 7.16
C TRP A 160 -10.56 3.29 5.81
N LEU A 161 -10.17 2.65 4.72
CA LEU A 161 -10.64 2.98 3.38
C LEU A 161 -12.17 2.91 3.27
N ILE A 162 -12.79 1.84 3.74
CA ILE A 162 -14.25 1.69 3.60
C ILE A 162 -15.00 2.72 4.45
N ASN A 163 -14.50 3.06 5.63
CA ASN A 163 -15.13 4.05 6.50
C ASN A 163 -14.96 5.49 5.98
N MET A 164 -13.86 5.80 5.30
CA MET A 164 -13.61 7.14 4.76
C MET A 164 -14.29 7.38 3.41
N TYR A 165 -14.42 6.34 2.58
CA TYR A 165 -14.88 6.51 1.19
C TYR A 165 -16.27 5.92 0.92
N GLN A 166 -16.96 5.47 1.96
CA GLN A 166 -18.34 4.97 1.84
C GLN A 166 -19.17 5.33 3.07
N GLN A 167 -20.47 5.26 2.91
CA GLN A 167 -21.46 5.43 3.98
C GLN A 167 -21.46 4.22 4.92
N PRO A 168 -22.02 4.34 6.13
CA PRO A 168 -22.08 3.25 7.11
C PRO A 168 -22.63 1.94 6.53
N TYR A 169 -22.07 0.82 7.00
CA TYR A 169 -22.41 -0.52 6.55
C TYR A 169 -23.91 -0.81 6.50
N GLU A 170 -24.65 -0.45 7.56
CA GLU A 170 -26.10 -0.68 7.69
C GLU A 170 -26.92 -0.11 6.53
N TRP A 171 -26.44 0.97 5.92
CA TRP A 171 -27.16 1.65 4.84
C TRP A 171 -26.71 1.23 3.45
N ASN A 172 -25.50 0.72 3.32
CA ASN A 172 -24.86 0.56 2.03
C ASN A 172 -24.15 -0.79 1.79
N LYS A 173 -24.45 -1.83 2.56
CA LYS A 173 -23.77 -3.14 2.45
C LYS A 173 -23.73 -3.71 1.03
N ASP A 174 -24.80 -3.47 0.24
CA ASP A 174 -24.94 -3.96 -1.14
C ASP A 174 -24.49 -2.93 -2.20
N LYS A 175 -24.03 -1.73 -1.79
CA LYS A 175 -23.51 -0.71 -2.69
C LYS A 175 -22.04 -0.91 -2.95
N LEU A 176 -21.55 -0.36 -4.08
CA LEU A 176 -20.12 -0.43 -4.41
C LEU A 176 -19.29 0.32 -3.34
N GLY A 177 -18.44 -0.42 -2.68
CA GLY A 177 -17.47 0.05 -1.71
C GLY A 177 -16.15 0.53 -2.36
N ILE A 178 -15.09 -0.18 -2.10
CA ILE A 178 -13.72 0.08 -2.59
C ILE A 178 -13.21 -1.15 -3.35
N PRO A 179 -12.16 -1.02 -4.18
CA PRO A 179 -11.47 -2.16 -4.76
C PRO A 179 -10.77 -3.01 -3.68
N ILE A 180 -10.75 -4.32 -3.88
CA ILE A 180 -9.97 -5.25 -3.06
C ILE A 180 -8.80 -5.75 -3.88
N TYR A 181 -7.57 -5.52 -3.39
CA TYR A 181 -6.34 -6.04 -3.95
C TYR A 181 -5.83 -7.15 -3.03
N THR A 182 -5.93 -8.40 -3.44
CA THR A 182 -5.45 -9.56 -2.68
C THR A 182 -4.17 -10.16 -3.26
N GLU A 183 -3.86 -9.87 -4.51
CA GLU A 183 -2.65 -10.25 -5.24
C GLU A 183 -2.27 -9.10 -6.17
N SER A 184 -1.17 -9.18 -6.90
CA SER A 184 -0.63 -8.13 -7.76
C SER A 184 -1.52 -7.71 -8.97
N GLU A 185 -2.81 -7.90 -8.91
CA GLU A 185 -3.73 -7.43 -9.95
C GLU A 185 -3.87 -5.90 -9.92
N THR A 186 -3.49 -5.26 -11.00
CA THR A 186 -3.36 -3.80 -11.11
C THR A 186 -4.64 -3.04 -11.41
N LYS A 187 -5.79 -3.69 -11.62
CA LYS A 187 -7.05 -3.01 -12.00
C LYS A 187 -8.28 -3.80 -11.54
N LEU A 188 -8.59 -3.71 -10.27
CA LEU A 188 -9.84 -4.27 -9.78
C LEU A 188 -10.94 -3.20 -9.74
N ASN A 189 -12.16 -3.61 -10.09
CA ASN A 189 -13.35 -2.79 -9.92
C ASN A 189 -13.72 -2.70 -8.44
N ARG A 190 -14.48 -1.67 -8.08
CA ARG A 190 -15.09 -1.57 -6.75
C ARG A 190 -16.00 -2.76 -6.49
N VAL A 191 -15.89 -3.36 -5.31
CA VAL A 191 -16.74 -4.46 -4.86
C VAL A 191 -17.82 -3.95 -3.90
N PRO A 192 -18.89 -4.71 -3.61
CA PRO A 192 -19.87 -4.35 -2.58
C PRO A 192 -19.22 -4.12 -1.20
N VAL A 193 -19.76 -3.18 -0.44
CA VAL A 193 -19.30 -2.87 0.93
C VAL A 193 -19.23 -4.13 1.79
N GLY A 194 -20.24 -5.01 1.69
CA GLY A 194 -20.28 -6.27 2.44
C GLY A 194 -19.10 -7.19 2.17
N GLU A 195 -18.59 -7.23 0.94
CA GLU A 195 -17.39 -8.01 0.59
C GLU A 195 -16.12 -7.43 1.22
N VAL A 196 -15.98 -6.10 1.28
CA VAL A 196 -14.83 -5.45 1.93
C VAL A 196 -14.77 -5.83 3.40
N TYR A 197 -15.90 -5.77 4.10
CA TYR A 197 -15.98 -6.17 5.51
C TYR A 197 -15.73 -7.68 5.70
N ALA A 198 -16.25 -8.52 4.80
CA ALA A 198 -16.03 -9.97 4.87
C ALA A 198 -14.54 -10.33 4.72
N VAL A 199 -13.84 -9.70 3.77
CA VAL A 199 -12.39 -9.91 3.59
C VAL A 199 -11.62 -9.46 4.82
N SER A 200 -11.91 -8.27 5.35
CA SER A 200 -11.26 -7.75 6.57
C SER A 200 -11.49 -8.68 7.77
N TYR A 201 -12.72 -9.14 7.97
CA TYR A 201 -13.07 -10.06 9.06
C TYR A 201 -12.37 -11.42 8.93
N THR A 202 -12.32 -11.98 7.72
CA THR A 202 -11.65 -13.26 7.46
C THR A 202 -10.15 -13.15 7.75
N HIS A 203 -9.52 -12.03 7.38
CA HIS A 203 -8.11 -11.80 7.64
C HIS A 203 -7.78 -11.65 9.12
N LEU A 204 -8.64 -10.97 9.88
CA LEU A 204 -8.47 -10.85 11.33
C LEU A 204 -8.65 -12.20 12.03
N ARG A 205 -9.61 -13.04 11.58
CA ARG A 205 -9.80 -14.38 12.14
C ARG A 205 -8.70 -15.37 11.79
N ALA A 206 -8.07 -15.23 10.63
CA ALA A 206 -6.90 -16.05 10.30
C ALA A 206 -5.77 -15.88 11.32
N HIS A 207 -5.68 -14.72 11.97
CA HIS A 207 -4.73 -14.45 13.06
C HIS A 207 -5.17 -15.10 14.39
N GLU A 208 -6.46 -15.20 14.69
CA GLU A 208 -6.95 -15.81 15.93
C GLU A 208 -6.57 -17.29 16.01
N THR A 209 -6.61 -18.01 14.90
CA THR A 209 -6.23 -19.44 14.85
C THR A 209 -4.74 -19.69 15.09
N VAL A 210 -3.89 -18.68 14.93
CA VAL A 210 -2.43 -18.74 15.17
C VAL A 210 -2.10 -18.47 16.66
N LEU A 211 -2.96 -17.75 17.39
CA LEU A 211 -2.75 -17.42 18.80
C LEU A 211 -3.35 -18.44 19.77
N ASP A 212 -4.18 -19.35 19.28
CA ASP A 212 -4.84 -20.40 20.11
C ASP A 212 -4.06 -21.72 20.15
N LEU A 213 -2.83 -21.75 19.62
CA LEU A 213 -1.87 -22.87 19.71
C LEU A 213 -0.71 -22.51 20.63
#